data_b57e24e2a7b95fbb54f649b4cec02a33
#
_entry.id   b57e24e2a7b95fbb54f649b4cec02a33
#
_cell.length_a   1.000
_cell.length_b   1.000
_cell.length_c   1.000
_cell.angle_alpha   90.00
_cell.angle_beta   90.00
_cell.angle_gamma   90.00
#
_symmetry.space_group_name_H-M   'P 1'
#
loop_
_entity.id
_entity.type
_entity.pdbx_description
1 polymer ?
#
loop_
_entity_poly.entity_id
_entity_poly.type
_entity_poly.pdbx_seq_one_letter_code
_entity_poly.pdbx_strand_id
1 'polypeptide(L)'
;LVSATAIFGGVALGVPTALDMLLNGVIVGAVAGIADPLVVAALVAPHGVIELPAIVIAGGLGFHLAATVAGVFRGNRTSTDLADALRLGYRVLLGLAVVLVVASFVEAFLTPTIAEVVLA
;
A
#
# COMPACT_ATOMS: atom_id res chain seq x y z
N LEU A 1 6.25 3.72 -4.30
CA LEU A 1 6.50 2.73 -5.35
C LEU A 1 5.58 1.51 -5.18
N VAL A 2 5.55 0.89 -4.00
CA VAL A 2 4.72 -0.30 -3.68
C VAL A 2 3.24 -0.07 -4.02
N SER A 3 2.66 1.07 -3.64
CA SER A 3 1.26 1.38 -3.93
C SER A 3 0.97 1.47 -5.42
N ALA A 4 1.91 1.98 -6.21
CA ALA A 4 1.76 2.07 -7.66
C ALA A 4 1.83 0.68 -8.30
N THR A 5 2.81 -0.15 -7.91
CA THR A 5 2.93 -1.52 -8.42
C THR A 5 1.74 -2.39 -8.00
N ALA A 6 1.22 -2.21 -6.79
CA ALA A 6 0.04 -2.92 -6.32
C ALA A 6 -1.21 -2.56 -7.15
N ILE A 7 -1.42 -1.28 -7.47
CA ILE A 7 -2.58 -0.84 -8.27
C ILE A 7 -2.47 -1.34 -9.71
N PHE A 8 -1.36 -1.02 -10.39
CA PHE A 8 -1.20 -1.36 -11.81
C PHE A 8 -0.85 -2.82 -12.05
N GLY A 9 -0.32 -3.52 -11.06
CA GLY A 9 -0.16 -4.97 -11.08
C GLY A 9 -1.46 -5.74 -11.27
N GLY A 10 -2.62 -5.11 -10.95
CA GLY A 10 -3.94 -5.64 -11.25
C GLY A 10 -4.17 -5.88 -12.76
N VAL A 11 -3.53 -5.09 -13.63
CA VAL A 11 -3.60 -5.29 -15.09
C VAL A 11 -2.99 -6.64 -15.49
N ALA A 12 -1.98 -7.14 -14.77
CA ALA A 12 -1.40 -8.47 -14.95
C ALA A 12 -2.11 -9.53 -14.07
N LEU A 13 -3.45 -9.52 -14.06
CA LEU A 13 -4.32 -10.48 -13.35
C LEU A 13 -4.08 -10.56 -11.83
N GLY A 14 -3.52 -9.51 -11.24
CA GLY A 14 -3.34 -9.39 -9.80
C GLY A 14 -2.14 -10.15 -9.21
N VAL A 15 -1.37 -10.88 -10.01
CA VAL A 15 -0.20 -11.62 -9.51
C VAL A 15 0.85 -10.68 -8.90
N PRO A 16 1.28 -9.58 -9.56
CA PRO A 16 2.18 -8.62 -8.94
C PRO A 16 1.61 -7.99 -7.67
N THR A 17 0.31 -7.69 -7.65
CA THR A 17 -0.38 -7.17 -6.46
C THR A 17 -0.28 -8.15 -5.29
N ALA A 18 -0.55 -9.43 -5.52
CA ALA A 18 -0.47 -10.45 -4.48
C ALA A 18 0.96 -10.63 -3.96
N LEU A 19 1.95 -10.60 -4.85
CA LEU A 19 3.37 -10.67 -4.46
C LEU A 19 3.80 -9.47 -3.63
N ASP A 20 3.43 -8.25 -4.04
CA ASP A 20 3.73 -7.04 -3.28
C ASP A 20 3.11 -7.09 -1.87
N MET A 21 1.85 -7.51 -1.75
CA MET A 21 1.18 -7.67 -0.45
C MET A 21 1.87 -8.72 0.42
N LEU A 22 2.22 -9.86 -0.16
CA LEU A 22 2.92 -10.94 0.55
C LEU A 22 4.30 -10.50 1.04
N LEU A 23 5.11 -9.88 0.18
CA LEU A 23 6.44 -9.41 0.52
C LEU A 23 6.40 -8.36 1.62
N ASN A 24 5.50 -7.38 1.52
CA ASN A 24 5.32 -6.38 2.58
C ASN A 24 4.89 -7.03 3.90
N GLY A 25 3.94 -7.97 3.88
CA GLY A 25 3.51 -8.70 5.06
C GLY A 25 4.63 -9.50 5.71
N VAL A 26 5.47 -10.17 4.91
CA VAL A 26 6.64 -10.93 5.39
C VAL A 26 7.68 -10.00 6.02
N ILE A 27 8.00 -8.87 5.37
CA ILE A 27 8.99 -7.92 5.89
C ILE A 27 8.51 -7.33 7.22
N VAL A 28 7.28 -6.84 7.29
CA VAL A 28 6.71 -6.28 8.53
C VAL A 28 6.65 -7.34 9.63
N GLY A 29 6.21 -8.56 9.29
CA GLY A 29 6.15 -9.67 10.24
C GLY A 29 7.52 -10.11 10.74
N ALA A 30 8.54 -10.15 9.88
CA ALA A 30 9.90 -10.49 10.27
C ALA A 30 10.49 -9.44 11.22
N VAL A 31 10.35 -8.16 10.92
CA VAL A 31 10.81 -7.06 11.80
C VAL A 31 10.11 -7.11 13.16
N ALA A 32 8.79 -7.29 13.17
CA ALA A 32 8.01 -7.40 14.41
C ALA A 32 8.38 -8.63 15.25
N GLY A 33 8.88 -9.71 14.62
CA GLY A 33 9.27 -10.94 15.31
C GLY A 33 10.66 -10.95 15.95
N ILE A 34 11.56 -10.06 15.51
CA ILE A 34 12.97 -10.06 15.98
C ILE A 34 13.36 -8.83 16.78
N ALA A 35 12.59 -7.74 16.71
CA ALA A 35 12.88 -6.50 17.41
C ALA A 35 12.13 -6.44 18.76
N ASP A 36 12.66 -5.65 19.70
CA ASP A 36 11.98 -5.38 20.95
C ASP A 36 10.60 -4.76 20.67
N PRO A 37 9.51 -5.25 21.31
CA PRO A 37 8.15 -4.74 21.06
C PRO A 37 7.99 -3.23 21.26
N LEU A 38 8.75 -2.64 22.20
CA LEU A 38 8.72 -1.21 22.46
C LEU A 38 9.38 -0.42 21.31
N VAL A 39 10.51 -0.93 20.80
CA VAL A 39 11.22 -0.36 19.65
C VAL A 39 10.36 -0.47 18.40
N VAL A 40 9.73 -1.63 18.19
CA VAL A 40 8.79 -1.83 17.07
C VAL A 40 7.63 -0.85 17.16
N ALA A 41 7.01 -0.71 18.33
CA ALA A 41 5.91 0.23 18.53
C ALA A 41 6.36 1.68 18.28
N ALA A 42 7.52 2.09 18.77
CA ALA A 42 8.02 3.47 18.63
C ALA A 42 8.38 3.82 17.17
N LEU A 43 8.97 2.87 16.43
CA LEU A 43 9.45 3.12 15.06
C LEU A 43 8.39 2.79 13.99
N VAL A 44 7.60 1.73 14.22
CA VAL A 44 6.64 1.22 13.23
C VAL A 44 5.26 1.88 13.38
N ALA A 45 4.86 2.27 14.61
CA ALA A 45 3.52 2.82 14.79
C ALA A 45 3.27 4.14 14.03
N PRO A 46 4.15 5.15 14.05
CA PRO A 46 3.93 6.36 13.28
C PRO A 46 3.85 6.10 11.78
N HIS A 47 4.71 5.24 11.28
CA HIS A 47 4.79 4.81 9.89
C HIS A 47 3.60 3.90 9.51
N GLY A 48 3.31 2.89 10.32
CA GLY A 48 2.30 1.88 10.05
C GLY A 48 0.87 2.42 10.05
N VAL A 49 0.55 3.39 10.90
CA VAL A 49 -0.82 3.95 11.01
C VAL A 49 -1.28 4.57 9.68
N ILE A 50 -0.39 5.16 8.90
CA ILE A 50 -0.74 5.81 7.62
C ILE A 50 -0.44 4.90 6.44
N GLU A 51 0.72 4.23 6.43
CA GLU A 51 1.14 3.44 5.28
C GLU A 51 0.42 2.10 5.14
N LEU A 52 0.12 1.40 6.23
CA LEU A 52 -0.61 0.13 6.15
C LEU A 52 -2.01 0.29 5.54
N PRO A 53 -2.85 1.27 5.95
CA PRO A 53 -4.10 1.54 5.26
C PRO A 53 -3.91 1.89 3.78
N ALA A 54 -2.88 2.68 3.45
CA ALA A 54 -2.58 3.05 2.06
C ALA A 54 -2.24 1.81 1.20
N ILE A 55 -1.45 0.88 1.73
CA ILE A 55 -1.11 -0.38 1.07
C ILE A 55 -2.34 -1.26 0.88
N VAL A 56 -3.20 -1.37 1.91
CA VAL A 56 -4.45 -2.15 1.83
C VAL A 56 -5.40 -1.59 0.77
N ILE A 57 -5.57 -0.26 0.72
CA ILE A 57 -6.38 0.40 -0.31
C ILE A 57 -5.80 0.15 -1.70
N ALA A 58 -4.49 0.31 -1.87
CA ALA A 58 -3.80 0.06 -3.13
C ALA A 58 -3.93 -1.40 -3.58
N GLY A 59 -3.78 -2.36 -2.66
CA GLY A 59 -3.96 -3.78 -2.93
C GLY A 59 -5.39 -4.13 -3.33
N GLY A 60 -6.39 -3.63 -2.61
CA GLY A 60 -7.79 -3.81 -2.95
C GLY A 60 -8.14 -3.30 -4.33
N LEU A 61 -7.60 -2.13 -4.71
CA LEU A 61 -7.79 -1.55 -6.03
C LEU A 61 -7.06 -2.35 -7.12
N GLY A 62 -5.87 -2.90 -6.83
CA GLY A 62 -5.15 -3.79 -7.73
C GLY A 62 -5.96 -5.06 -8.03
N PHE A 63 -6.57 -5.68 -7.02
CA PHE A 63 -7.47 -6.82 -7.23
C PHE A 63 -8.76 -6.44 -7.98
N HIS A 64 -9.31 -5.25 -7.74
CA HIS A 64 -10.43 -4.74 -8.51
C HIS A 64 -10.09 -4.60 -10.01
N LEU A 65 -8.92 -4.05 -10.32
CA LEU A 65 -8.41 -3.98 -11.69
C LEU A 65 -8.22 -5.37 -12.30
N ALA A 66 -7.64 -6.33 -11.57
CA ALA A 66 -7.49 -7.70 -12.01
C ALA A 66 -8.83 -8.35 -12.36
N ALA A 67 -9.83 -8.19 -11.50
CA ALA A 67 -11.17 -8.69 -11.73
C ALA A 67 -11.84 -8.03 -12.96
N THR A 68 -11.59 -6.74 -13.18
CA THR A 68 -12.12 -6.01 -14.34
C THR A 68 -11.47 -6.52 -15.63
N VAL A 69 -10.14 -6.66 -15.66
CA VAL A 69 -9.40 -7.24 -16.81
C VAL A 69 -9.90 -8.64 -17.13
N ALA A 70 -9.99 -9.52 -16.12
CA ALA A 70 -10.51 -10.86 -16.30
C ALA A 70 -11.96 -10.86 -16.83
N GLY A 71 -12.79 -9.93 -16.37
CA GLY A 71 -14.16 -9.74 -16.85
C GLY A 71 -14.23 -9.34 -18.32
N VAL A 72 -13.32 -8.47 -18.78
CA VAL A 72 -13.22 -8.08 -20.20
C VAL A 72 -12.84 -9.29 -21.07
N PHE A 73 -11.83 -10.08 -20.65
CA PHE A 73 -11.44 -11.30 -21.39
C PHE A 73 -12.55 -12.34 -21.46
N ARG A 74 -13.41 -12.41 -20.43
CA ARG A 74 -14.56 -13.34 -20.42
C ARG A 74 -15.79 -12.78 -21.16
N GLY A 75 -15.74 -11.57 -21.68
CA GLY A 75 -16.88 -10.91 -22.33
C GLY A 75 -17.97 -10.41 -21.36
N ASN A 76 -17.72 -10.42 -20.06
CA ASN A 76 -18.67 -9.98 -19.03
C ASN A 76 -18.55 -8.50 -18.67
N ARG A 77 -17.48 -7.82 -19.14
CA ARG A 77 -17.20 -6.40 -18.94
C ARG A 77 -16.72 -5.78 -20.25
N THR A 78 -16.85 -4.45 -20.34
CA THR A 78 -16.50 -3.70 -21.53
C THR A 78 -15.14 -3.03 -21.37
N SER A 79 -14.58 -2.54 -22.50
CA SER A 79 -13.38 -1.69 -22.47
C SER A 79 -13.62 -0.37 -21.71
N THR A 80 -14.86 0.10 -21.67
CA THR A 80 -15.23 1.28 -20.90
C THR A 80 -15.11 1.02 -19.38
N ASP A 81 -15.53 -0.16 -18.91
CA ASP A 81 -15.38 -0.56 -17.51
C ASP A 81 -13.90 -0.60 -17.10
N LEU A 82 -13.04 -1.09 -18.02
CA LEU A 82 -11.59 -1.10 -17.79
C LEU A 82 -11.02 0.32 -17.73
N ALA A 83 -11.44 1.20 -18.64
CA ALA A 83 -11.01 2.59 -18.65
C ALA A 83 -11.40 3.32 -17.36
N ASP A 84 -12.61 3.08 -16.85
CA ASP A 84 -13.08 3.67 -15.61
C ASP A 84 -12.34 3.11 -14.37
N ALA A 85 -12.04 1.82 -14.36
CA ALA A 85 -11.22 1.21 -13.32
C ALA A 85 -9.79 1.77 -13.30
N LEU A 86 -9.19 2.00 -14.47
CA LEU A 86 -7.87 2.64 -14.60
C LEU A 86 -7.89 4.11 -14.13
N ARG A 87 -8.93 4.87 -14.49
CA ARG A 87 -9.10 6.24 -14.00
C ARG A 87 -9.24 6.29 -12.49
N LEU A 88 -10.01 5.37 -11.92
CA LEU A 88 -10.14 5.23 -10.47
C LEU A 88 -8.78 4.93 -9.84
N GLY A 89 -8.04 3.96 -10.40
CA GLY A 89 -6.68 3.61 -9.97
C GLY A 89 -5.75 4.81 -9.97
N TYR A 90 -5.74 5.59 -11.03
CA TYR A 90 -4.94 6.81 -11.12
C TYR A 90 -5.30 7.87 -10.09
N ARG A 91 -6.61 8.13 -9.88
CA ARG A 91 -7.07 9.11 -8.88
C ARG A 91 -6.69 8.69 -7.46
N VAL A 92 -6.88 7.42 -7.14
CA VAL A 92 -6.52 6.88 -5.82
C VAL A 92 -5.00 6.93 -5.63
N LEU A 93 -4.21 6.60 -6.66
CA LEU A 93 -2.75 6.71 -6.61
C LEU A 93 -2.29 8.14 -6.31
N LEU A 94 -2.87 9.14 -6.98
CA LEU A 94 -2.57 10.54 -6.68
C LEU A 94 -2.94 10.93 -5.25
N GLY A 95 -4.12 10.50 -4.77
CA GLY A 95 -4.54 10.73 -3.39
C GLY A 95 -3.58 10.08 -2.38
N LEU A 96 -3.21 8.83 -2.60
CA LEU A 96 -2.24 8.12 -1.77
C LEU A 96 -0.86 8.77 -1.81
N ALA A 97 -0.40 9.25 -2.97
CA ALA A 97 0.86 9.97 -3.09
C ALA A 97 0.89 11.22 -2.21
N VAL A 98 -0.17 12.01 -2.22
CA VAL A 98 -0.29 13.20 -1.35
C VAL A 98 -0.27 12.80 0.12
N VAL A 99 -1.05 11.79 0.52
CA VAL A 99 -1.09 11.30 1.91
C VAL A 99 0.27 10.78 2.35
N LEU A 100 0.97 10.03 1.51
CA LEU A 100 2.29 9.48 1.84
C LEU A 100 3.37 10.57 1.90
N VAL A 101 3.28 11.62 1.08
CA VAL A 101 4.17 12.79 1.19
C VAL A 101 3.95 13.50 2.52
N VAL A 102 2.69 13.74 2.91
CA VAL A 102 2.39 14.33 4.21
C VAL A 102 2.87 13.42 5.35
N ALA A 103 2.65 12.12 5.23
CA ALA A 103 3.12 11.14 6.22
C ALA A 103 4.64 11.17 6.38
N SER A 104 5.40 11.24 5.29
CA SER A 104 6.87 11.30 5.34
C SER A 104 7.39 12.57 6.01
N PHE A 105 6.70 13.71 5.84
CA PHE A 105 7.03 14.94 6.57
C PHE A 105 6.75 14.78 8.08
N VAL A 106 5.58 14.25 8.45
CA VAL A 106 5.23 14.00 9.85
C VAL A 106 6.22 13.04 10.48
N GLU A 107 6.60 11.97 9.80
CA GLU A 107 7.57 10.99 10.26
C GLU A 107 8.96 11.61 10.47
N ALA A 108 9.42 12.43 9.54
CA ALA A 108 10.73 13.08 9.64
C ALA A 108 10.88 13.94 10.91
N PHE A 109 9.79 14.49 11.42
CA PHE A 109 9.81 15.30 12.65
C PHE A 109 9.41 14.51 13.90
N LEU A 110 8.47 13.58 13.79
CA LEU A 110 7.87 12.87 14.92
C LEU A 110 8.73 11.68 15.38
N THR A 111 9.28 10.91 14.45
CA THR A 111 10.05 9.69 14.76
C THR A 111 11.30 9.97 15.58
N PRO A 112 12.15 10.98 15.28
CA PRO A 112 13.30 11.31 16.11
C PRO A 112 12.88 11.71 17.53
N THR A 113 11.82 12.51 17.66
CA THR A 113 11.33 12.97 18.97
C THR A 113 10.80 11.81 19.82
N ILE A 114 10.07 10.88 19.22
CA ILE A 114 9.58 9.69 19.92
C ILE A 114 10.74 8.77 20.30
N ALA A 115 11.70 8.56 19.40
CA ALA A 115 12.87 7.74 19.66
C ALA A 115 13.70 8.28 20.83
N GLU A 116 13.93 9.59 20.92
CA GLU A 116 14.62 10.23 22.03
C GLU A 116 13.91 10.01 23.35
N VAL A 117 12.57 10.08 23.39
CA VAL A 117 11.79 9.91 24.63
C VAL A 117 11.72 8.45 25.06
N VAL A 118 11.63 7.51 24.12
CA VAL A 118 11.43 6.08 24.42
C VAL A 118 12.75 5.36 24.69
N LEU A 119 13.84 5.79 24.05
CA LEU A 119 15.16 5.14 24.15
C LEU A 119 16.10 5.86 25.15
N ALA A 120 15.68 6.97 25.72
CA ALA A 120 16.39 7.65 26.80
C ALA A 120 16.13 6.96 28.14
#